data_5e8d4b12f2e36966c6d9e8e47941a5df
#
_entry.id   5e8d4b12f2e36966c6d9e8e47941a5df
#
_cell.length_a   1.000
_cell.length_b   1.000
_cell.length_c   1.000
_cell.angle_alpha   90.00
_cell.angle_beta   90.00
_cell.angle_gamma   90.00
#
_symmetry.space_group_name_H-M   'P 1'
#
loop_
_entity.id
_entity.type
_entity.pdbx_description
1 polymer ?
#
loop_
_entity_poly.entity_id
_entity_poly.type
_entity_poly.pdbx_seq_one_letter_code
_entity_poly.pdbx_strand_id
1 'polypeptide(L)'
;MILKKSFYERETVTVAKELLGKTIVRKIHGQELTGIITETEAYRGKDDSASHASVKMTERNKVMFGKVGISYVYFTYGMYFMLNVVAKSKKQNAGAVLIRGLYPQKGLKKMMKNRGMNNMDRISDGPGKLTIAFAITKKQHNKDITKKLSLIHI
;
A
#
# COMPACT_ATOMS: atom_id res chain seq x y z
N MET A 1 -10.17 -0.68 -14.12
CA MET A 1 -9.08 -1.48 -14.78
C MET A 1 -7.96 -1.61 -13.77
N ILE A 2 -7.40 -2.81 -13.58
CA ILE A 2 -6.29 -3.03 -12.61
C ILE A 2 -4.98 -2.53 -13.22
N LEU A 3 -4.16 -1.84 -12.43
CA LEU A 3 -2.86 -1.36 -12.86
C LEU A 3 -1.92 -2.54 -13.15
N LYS A 4 -1.32 -2.54 -14.32
CA LYS A 4 -0.41 -3.59 -14.79
C LYS A 4 0.96 -3.44 -14.13
N LYS A 5 1.77 -4.50 -14.18
CA LYS A 5 3.15 -4.50 -13.68
C LYS A 5 3.99 -3.35 -14.25
N SER A 6 3.83 -3.03 -15.52
CA SER A 6 4.54 -1.91 -16.19
C SER A 6 4.29 -0.54 -15.54
N PHE A 7 3.14 -0.34 -14.89
CA PHE A 7 2.88 0.88 -14.11
C PHE A 7 3.87 1.03 -12.95
N TYR A 8 4.17 -0.06 -12.26
CA TYR A 8 5.06 -0.09 -11.09
C TYR A 8 6.54 -0.21 -11.46
N GLU A 9 6.88 -0.57 -12.71
CA GLU A 9 8.27 -0.74 -13.19
C GLU A 9 8.85 0.59 -13.69
N ARG A 10 8.61 1.65 -12.94
CA ARG A 10 9.05 3.02 -13.23
C ARG A 10 9.70 3.63 -11.98
N GLU A 11 10.28 4.80 -12.12
CA GLU A 11 10.89 5.53 -11.01
C GLU A 11 9.87 5.71 -9.86
N THR A 12 10.34 5.45 -8.62
CA THR A 12 9.46 5.34 -7.44
C THR A 12 8.65 6.61 -7.16
N VAL A 13 9.27 7.80 -7.30
CA VAL A 13 8.58 9.09 -7.07
C VAL A 13 7.51 9.33 -8.14
N THR A 14 7.80 8.96 -9.39
CA THR A 14 6.81 9.05 -10.48
C THR A 14 5.59 8.17 -10.19
N VAL A 15 5.83 6.92 -9.75
CA VAL A 15 4.74 6.01 -9.38
C VAL A 15 3.95 6.55 -8.20
N ALA A 16 4.62 7.10 -7.18
CA ALA A 16 3.96 7.68 -6.01
C ALA A 16 3.00 8.81 -6.40
N LYS A 17 3.44 9.72 -7.27
CA LYS A 17 2.61 10.83 -7.79
C LYS A 17 1.41 10.32 -8.59
N GLU A 18 1.61 9.34 -9.45
CA GLU A 18 0.55 8.83 -10.31
C GLU A 18 -0.40 7.83 -9.63
N LEU A 19 -0.06 7.33 -8.45
CA LEU A 19 -0.98 6.58 -7.59
C LEU A 19 -2.05 7.47 -6.96
N LEU A 20 -1.80 8.76 -6.81
CA LEU A 20 -2.82 9.70 -6.33
C LEU A 20 -4.04 9.69 -7.26
N GLY A 21 -5.24 9.61 -6.68
CA GLY A 21 -6.49 9.51 -7.41
C GLY A 21 -6.83 8.11 -7.93
N LYS A 22 -5.95 7.12 -7.81
CA LYS A 22 -6.27 5.72 -8.13
C LYS A 22 -7.08 5.07 -7.02
N THR A 23 -7.90 4.08 -7.38
CA THR A 23 -8.74 3.35 -6.43
C THR A 23 -8.04 2.08 -5.96
N ILE A 24 -7.88 1.94 -4.65
CA ILE A 24 -7.53 0.67 -4.04
C ILE A 24 -8.80 -0.15 -3.80
N VAL A 25 -8.73 -1.44 -4.08
CA VAL A 25 -9.81 -2.40 -3.87
C VAL A 25 -9.32 -3.51 -2.95
N ARG A 26 -10.07 -3.77 -1.88
CA ARG A 26 -9.83 -4.86 -0.95
C ARG A 26 -11.06 -5.76 -0.90
N LYS A 27 -10.90 -7.05 -1.22
CA LYS A 27 -11.97 -8.05 -1.18
C LYS A 27 -11.89 -8.86 0.10
N ILE A 28 -13.00 -8.91 0.86
CA ILE A 28 -13.07 -9.63 2.14
C ILE A 28 -14.43 -10.35 2.19
N HIS A 29 -14.42 -11.68 2.24
CA HIS A 29 -15.64 -12.49 2.35
C HIS A 29 -16.75 -12.07 1.38
N GLY A 30 -16.40 -11.86 0.11
CA GLY A 30 -17.33 -11.44 -0.93
C GLY A 30 -17.70 -9.95 -0.94
N GLN A 31 -17.27 -9.18 0.05
CA GLN A 31 -17.46 -7.73 0.09
C GLN A 31 -16.26 -6.98 -0.49
N GLU A 32 -16.51 -5.88 -1.18
CA GLU A 32 -15.49 -4.97 -1.64
C GLU A 32 -15.44 -3.72 -0.75
N LEU A 33 -14.24 -3.41 -0.26
CA LEU A 33 -13.90 -2.12 0.33
C LEU A 33 -13.09 -1.36 -0.71
N THR A 34 -13.50 -0.14 -1.04
CA THR A 34 -12.76 0.69 -2.00
C THR A 34 -12.51 2.09 -1.45
N GLY A 35 -11.38 2.67 -1.85
CA GLY A 35 -11.03 4.04 -1.53
C GLY A 35 -10.08 4.64 -2.56
N ILE A 36 -10.18 5.97 -2.74
CA ILE A 36 -9.28 6.74 -3.61
C ILE A 36 -8.03 7.07 -2.81
N ILE A 37 -6.86 6.84 -3.38
CA ILE A 37 -5.57 7.20 -2.79
C ILE A 37 -5.43 8.73 -2.79
N THR A 38 -5.29 9.32 -1.62
CA THR A 38 -5.19 10.78 -1.43
C THR A 38 -3.79 11.23 -0.99
N GLU A 39 -2.99 10.31 -0.44
CA GLU A 39 -1.66 10.63 0.06
C GLU A 39 -0.73 9.43 -0.08
N THR A 40 0.50 9.70 -0.56
CA THR A 40 1.55 8.69 -0.77
C THR A 40 2.90 9.22 -0.32
N GLU A 41 3.83 8.31 0.03
CA GLU A 41 5.26 8.61 0.21
C GLU A 41 6.10 7.65 -0.60
N ALA A 42 7.12 8.18 -1.28
CA ALA A 42 8.10 7.38 -2.02
C ALA A 42 9.31 7.06 -1.16
N TYR A 43 9.68 5.78 -1.05
CA TYR A 43 10.89 5.31 -0.38
C TYR A 43 11.77 4.59 -1.39
N ARG A 44 12.97 5.14 -1.61
CA ARG A 44 13.96 4.60 -2.55
C ARG A 44 15.01 3.76 -1.83
N GLY A 45 16.05 3.35 -2.53
CA GLY A 45 17.16 2.58 -1.99
C GLY A 45 18.26 3.46 -1.37
N LYS A 46 19.51 3.23 -1.81
CA LYS A 46 20.73 3.80 -1.20
C LYS A 46 20.78 5.34 -1.13
N ASP A 47 20.12 6.01 -2.05
CA ASP A 47 20.08 7.48 -2.18
C ASP A 47 18.93 8.13 -1.38
N ASP A 48 18.30 7.38 -0.49
CA ASP A 48 17.18 7.85 0.33
C ASP A 48 17.38 7.42 1.79
N SER A 49 17.91 8.30 2.62
CA SER A 49 18.21 8.03 4.03
C SER A 49 16.98 7.69 4.89
N ALA A 50 15.80 8.12 4.47
CA ALA A 50 14.54 7.79 5.14
C ALA A 50 14.01 6.38 4.79
N SER A 51 14.55 5.76 3.75
CA SER A 51 14.12 4.43 3.31
C SER A 51 14.69 3.30 4.18
N HIS A 52 13.87 2.29 4.48
CA HIS A 52 14.31 1.04 5.11
C HIS A 52 15.40 0.30 4.29
N ALA A 53 15.51 0.60 3.00
CA ALA A 53 16.47 -0.01 2.08
C ALA A 53 17.73 0.84 1.87
N SER A 54 17.90 1.94 2.62
CA SER A 54 19.02 2.88 2.44
C SER A 54 20.38 2.27 2.77
N VAL A 55 20.45 1.43 3.79
CA VAL A 55 21.71 0.87 4.30
C VAL A 55 21.95 -0.53 3.76
N LYS A 56 21.06 -1.46 4.00
CA LYS A 56 21.20 -2.86 3.58
C LYS A 56 19.86 -3.58 3.46
N MET A 57 19.87 -4.70 2.73
CA MET A 57 18.76 -5.64 2.70
C MET A 57 18.65 -6.38 4.04
N THR A 58 17.44 -6.48 4.56
CA THR A 58 17.07 -7.25 5.74
C THR A 58 15.87 -8.14 5.41
N GLU A 59 15.55 -9.11 6.25
CA GLU A 59 14.34 -9.93 6.09
C GLU A 59 13.07 -9.07 6.00
N ARG A 60 13.02 -7.97 6.73
CA ARG A 60 11.88 -7.04 6.72
C ARG A 60 11.72 -6.30 5.39
N ASN A 61 12.79 -5.78 4.82
CA ASN A 61 12.76 -4.92 3.64
C ASN A 61 13.10 -5.62 2.32
N LYS A 62 13.48 -6.90 2.35
CA LYS A 62 13.92 -7.63 1.15
C LYS A 62 12.92 -7.56 -0.02
N VAL A 63 11.63 -7.43 0.27
CA VAL A 63 10.58 -7.28 -0.73
C VAL A 63 10.78 -6.03 -1.59
N MET A 64 11.32 -4.93 -1.03
CA MET A 64 11.59 -3.68 -1.76
C MET A 64 12.64 -3.85 -2.88
N PHE A 65 13.51 -4.86 -2.75
CA PHE A 65 14.54 -5.21 -3.74
C PHE A 65 14.02 -6.17 -4.82
N GLY A 66 12.85 -6.77 -4.59
CA GLY A 66 12.26 -7.80 -5.43
C GLY A 66 11.43 -7.28 -6.60
N LYS A 67 10.40 -8.05 -6.95
CA LYS A 67 9.48 -7.77 -8.06
C LYS A 67 8.59 -6.58 -7.75
N VAL A 68 8.33 -5.75 -8.77
CA VAL A 68 7.39 -4.62 -8.65
C VAL A 68 5.93 -5.08 -8.72
N GLY A 69 5.00 -4.25 -8.21
CA GLY A 69 3.58 -4.60 -8.13
C GLY A 69 3.26 -5.61 -7.03
N ILE A 70 4.15 -5.74 -6.05
CA ILE A 70 3.99 -6.59 -4.88
C ILE A 70 3.69 -5.72 -3.66
N SER A 71 2.73 -6.13 -2.84
CA SER A 71 2.44 -5.44 -1.57
C SER A 71 3.55 -5.67 -0.56
N TYR A 72 3.98 -4.60 0.10
CA TYR A 72 4.90 -4.64 1.22
C TYR A 72 4.18 -4.12 2.46
N VAL A 73 3.78 -5.04 3.34
CA VAL A 73 3.09 -4.71 4.59
C VAL A 73 4.02 -5.03 5.75
N TYR A 74 4.28 -4.04 6.59
CA TYR A 74 5.08 -4.22 7.80
C TYR A 74 4.39 -3.64 9.02
N PHE A 75 4.74 -4.16 10.20
CA PHE A 75 4.23 -3.73 11.48
C PHE A 75 5.17 -2.70 12.11
N THR A 76 4.64 -1.60 12.59
CA THR A 76 5.45 -0.50 13.14
C THR A 76 4.87 0.01 14.46
N TYR A 77 5.75 0.56 15.31
CA TYR A 77 5.44 1.09 16.65
C TYR A 77 4.70 0.09 17.56
N GLY A 78 4.78 -1.22 17.29
CA GLY A 78 4.02 -2.24 18.02
C GLY A 78 2.49 -2.13 17.91
N MET A 79 1.95 -1.33 16.97
CA MET A 79 0.53 -0.97 16.91
C MET A 79 -0.10 -1.10 15.55
N TYR A 80 0.61 -0.74 14.46
CA TYR A 80 0.01 -0.54 13.14
C TYR A 80 0.71 -1.29 12.03
N PHE A 81 -0.07 -1.79 11.07
CA PHE A 81 0.44 -2.20 9.78
C PHE A 81 0.53 -1.01 8.83
N MET A 82 1.58 -0.99 8.01
CA MET A 82 1.80 0.00 6.96
C MET A 82 1.73 -0.68 5.61
N LEU A 83 0.89 -0.17 4.70
CA LEU A 83 0.74 -0.71 3.35
C LEU A 83 1.60 0.05 2.37
N ASN A 84 2.54 -0.66 1.75
CA ASN A 84 3.32 -0.16 0.63
C ASN A 84 3.09 -1.05 -0.60
N VAL A 85 3.41 -0.50 -1.77
CA VAL A 85 3.58 -1.25 -3.00
C VAL A 85 4.99 -1.11 -3.52
N VAL A 86 5.62 -2.22 -3.93
CA VAL A 86 6.95 -2.20 -4.52
C VAL A 86 6.88 -1.58 -5.90
N ALA A 87 7.61 -0.48 -6.09
CA ALA A 87 7.69 0.25 -7.34
C ALA A 87 9.10 0.82 -7.50
N LYS A 88 9.76 0.46 -8.59
CA LYS A 88 11.11 0.91 -8.91
C LYS A 88 11.41 0.68 -10.39
N SER A 89 12.22 1.54 -10.97
CA SER A 89 12.78 1.31 -12.31
C SER A 89 13.86 0.22 -12.27
N LYS A 90 14.25 -0.27 -13.43
CA LYS A 90 15.35 -1.25 -13.56
C LYS A 90 16.70 -0.70 -13.06
N LYS A 91 16.86 0.62 -13.00
CA LYS A 91 18.08 1.29 -12.52
C LYS A 91 18.13 1.41 -10.99
N GLN A 92 17.01 1.25 -10.30
CA GLN A 92 16.92 1.35 -8.85
C GLN A 92 17.06 -0.03 -8.20
N ASN A 93 17.89 -0.14 -7.18
CA ASN A 93 18.07 -1.38 -6.42
C ASN A 93 16.85 -1.74 -5.57
N ALA A 94 16.17 -0.73 -5.01
CA ALA A 94 15.00 -0.88 -4.17
C ALA A 94 14.04 0.29 -4.37
N GLY A 95 12.77 0.08 -4.04
CA GLY A 95 11.76 1.15 -4.06
C GLY A 95 10.40 0.64 -3.63
N ALA A 96 9.70 1.46 -2.85
CA ALA A 96 8.31 1.22 -2.47
C ALA A 96 7.58 2.55 -2.28
N VAL A 97 6.27 2.52 -2.50
CA VAL A 97 5.37 3.63 -2.23
C VAL A 97 4.47 3.28 -1.06
N LEU A 98 4.56 4.05 0.03
CA LEU A 98 3.64 3.96 1.16
C LEU A 98 2.32 4.64 0.81
N ILE A 99 1.22 3.96 1.04
CA ILE A 99 -0.13 4.54 0.98
C ILE A 99 -0.44 5.16 2.35
N ARG A 100 -0.59 6.47 2.41
CA ARG A 100 -0.79 7.21 3.66
C ARG A 100 -2.22 7.61 3.94
N GLY A 101 -3.02 7.82 2.91
CA GLY A 101 -4.40 8.26 3.06
C GLY A 101 -5.29 7.70 1.96
N LEU A 102 -6.53 7.39 2.33
CA LEU A 102 -7.58 6.96 1.42
C LEU A 102 -8.86 7.77 1.69
N TYR A 103 -9.51 8.23 0.62
CA TYR A 103 -10.88 8.67 0.67
C TYR A 103 -11.81 7.47 0.45
N PRO A 104 -12.59 7.03 1.45
CA PRO A 104 -13.38 5.81 1.37
C PRO A 104 -14.57 5.96 0.41
N GLN A 105 -14.87 4.91 -0.38
CA GLN A 105 -15.98 4.92 -1.36
C GLN A 105 -17.00 3.82 -1.11
N LYS A 106 -16.59 2.54 -1.05
CA LYS A 106 -17.46 1.39 -0.83
C LYS A 106 -17.08 0.63 0.43
N GLY A 107 -18.08 0.02 1.07
CA GLY A 107 -17.86 -0.81 2.26
C GLY A 107 -17.74 -0.01 3.56
N LEU A 108 -18.35 1.18 3.61
CA LEU A 108 -18.23 2.14 4.70
C LEU A 108 -18.62 1.55 6.07
N LYS A 109 -19.74 0.81 6.13
CA LYS A 109 -20.19 0.14 7.37
C LYS A 109 -19.14 -0.84 7.90
N LYS A 110 -18.48 -1.58 6.99
CA LYS A 110 -17.41 -2.51 7.35
C LYS A 110 -16.17 -1.78 7.85
N MET A 111 -15.80 -0.68 7.20
CA MET A 111 -14.67 0.16 7.62
C MET A 111 -14.90 0.76 9.02
N MET A 112 -16.09 1.30 9.28
CA MET A 112 -16.49 1.79 10.60
C MET A 112 -16.40 0.69 11.66
N LYS A 113 -16.94 -0.50 11.38
CA LYS A 113 -16.83 -1.67 12.27
C LYS A 113 -15.37 -2.03 12.54
N ASN A 114 -14.54 -2.10 11.51
CA ASN A 114 -13.12 -2.44 11.65
C ASN A 114 -12.36 -1.40 12.50
N ARG A 115 -12.74 -0.13 12.41
CA ARG A 115 -12.17 0.99 13.17
C ARG A 115 -12.77 1.15 14.57
N GLY A 116 -13.88 0.46 14.89
CA GLY A 116 -14.63 0.68 16.14
C GLY A 116 -15.26 2.08 16.20
N MET A 117 -15.72 2.62 15.06
CA MET A 117 -16.27 3.98 14.95
C MET A 117 -17.72 3.97 14.48
N ASN A 118 -18.50 4.98 14.90
CA ASN A 118 -19.90 5.13 14.52
C ASN A 118 -20.12 6.17 13.41
N ASN A 119 -19.06 6.82 12.95
CA ASN A 119 -19.08 7.83 11.90
C ASN A 119 -17.93 7.62 10.92
N MET A 120 -17.94 8.40 9.84
CA MET A 120 -16.95 8.31 8.76
C MET A 120 -15.77 9.25 8.94
N ASP A 121 -15.78 10.09 9.98
CA ASP A 121 -14.76 11.10 10.16
C ASP A 121 -13.38 10.45 10.34
N ARG A 122 -12.44 10.89 9.49
CA ARG A 122 -11.04 10.45 9.54
C ARG A 122 -10.84 8.93 9.55
N ILE A 123 -11.71 8.19 8.86
CA ILE A 123 -11.75 6.73 8.95
C ILE A 123 -10.50 6.06 8.33
N SER A 124 -9.92 6.67 7.30
CA SER A 124 -8.77 6.14 6.54
C SER A 124 -7.78 7.22 6.09
N ASP A 125 -7.72 8.35 6.76
CA ASP A 125 -6.85 9.49 6.46
C ASP A 125 -5.45 9.41 7.09
N GLY A 126 -5.00 8.24 7.40
CA GLY A 126 -3.67 7.97 7.95
C GLY A 126 -3.22 6.54 7.67
N PRO A 127 -1.90 6.27 7.62
CA PRO A 127 -1.36 4.98 7.16
C PRO A 127 -1.78 3.81 8.05
N GLY A 128 -1.82 3.96 9.36
CA GLY A 128 -2.33 2.96 10.30
C GLY A 128 -3.86 2.86 10.29
N LYS A 129 -4.55 4.00 10.16
CA LYS A 129 -6.02 4.04 10.10
C LYS A 129 -6.55 3.30 8.87
N LEU A 130 -5.97 3.54 7.69
CA LEU A 130 -6.42 2.88 6.48
C LEU A 130 -6.21 1.36 6.51
N THR A 131 -5.13 0.87 7.10
CA THR A 131 -4.90 -0.58 7.22
C THR A 131 -5.91 -1.24 8.14
N ILE A 132 -6.29 -0.58 9.25
CA ILE A 132 -7.36 -1.07 10.13
C ILE A 132 -8.69 -1.04 9.38
N ALA A 133 -9.06 0.10 8.77
CA ALA A 133 -10.32 0.26 8.05
C ALA A 133 -10.51 -0.80 6.95
N PHE A 134 -9.45 -1.09 6.18
CA PHE A 134 -9.45 -2.06 5.08
C PHE A 134 -9.07 -3.48 5.50
N ALA A 135 -8.90 -3.74 6.80
CA ALA A 135 -8.45 -5.03 7.35
C ALA A 135 -7.21 -5.59 6.62
N ILE A 136 -6.21 -4.72 6.45
CA ILE A 136 -4.92 -5.05 5.86
C ILE A 136 -3.96 -5.41 7.00
N THR A 137 -3.42 -6.62 6.95
CA THR A 137 -2.53 -7.18 7.95
C THR A 137 -1.33 -7.85 7.29
N LYS A 138 -0.49 -8.54 8.05
CA LYS A 138 0.60 -9.38 7.53
C LYS A 138 0.12 -10.39 6.45
N LYS A 139 -1.14 -10.79 6.47
CA LYS A 139 -1.72 -11.69 5.46
C LYS A 139 -1.70 -11.09 4.04
N GLN A 140 -1.67 -9.77 3.92
CA GLN A 140 -1.57 -9.06 2.65
C GLN A 140 -0.13 -8.70 2.27
N HIS A 141 0.86 -9.09 3.07
CA HIS A 141 2.28 -8.94 2.71
C HIS A 141 2.66 -9.89 1.57
N ASN A 142 3.53 -9.41 0.67
CA ASN A 142 4.09 -10.16 -0.46
C ASN A 142 3.01 -10.74 -1.41
N LYS A 143 1.95 -9.96 -1.67
CA LYS A 143 0.88 -10.32 -2.63
C LYS A 143 1.05 -9.54 -3.94
N ASP A 144 0.82 -10.23 -5.06
CA ASP A 144 0.79 -9.61 -6.38
C ASP A 144 -0.51 -8.82 -6.54
N ILE A 145 -0.41 -7.49 -6.56
CA ILE A 145 -1.55 -6.58 -6.67
C ILE A 145 -1.91 -6.23 -8.12
N THR A 146 -1.20 -6.81 -9.09
CA THR A 146 -1.45 -6.59 -10.52
C THR A 146 -2.41 -7.61 -11.12
N LYS A 147 -2.86 -8.59 -10.34
CA LYS A 147 -3.71 -9.69 -10.78
C LYS A 147 -5.17 -9.49 -10.38
N LYS A 148 -6.10 -9.82 -11.29
CA LYS A 148 -7.54 -9.74 -11.07
C LYS A 148 -8.05 -10.60 -9.90
N LEU A 149 -7.41 -11.73 -9.63
CA LEU A 149 -7.75 -12.63 -8.52
C LEU A 149 -7.15 -12.20 -7.19
N SER A 150 -6.34 -11.15 -7.15
CA SER A 150 -5.78 -10.63 -5.91
C SER A 150 -6.89 -10.10 -5.00
N LEU A 151 -6.80 -10.43 -3.70
CA LEU A 151 -7.71 -9.89 -2.67
C LEU A 151 -7.44 -8.42 -2.34
N ILE A 152 -6.36 -7.86 -2.88
CA ILE A 152 -6.01 -6.44 -2.82
C ILE A 152 -5.36 -6.03 -4.15
N HIS A 153 -5.83 -4.95 -4.77
CA HIS A 153 -5.27 -4.40 -6.02
C HIS A 153 -5.57 -2.90 -6.15
N ILE A 154 -4.90 -2.27 -7.08
CA ILE A 154 -5.09 -0.86 -7.42
C ILE A 154 -5.43 -0.72 -8.91
#